data_8d7e13dc066c33e5da40328f0c43c41b
#
_entry.id   8d7e13dc066c33e5da40328f0c43c41b
#
_cell.length_a   1.000
_cell.length_b   1.000
_cell.length_c   1.000
_cell.angle_alpha   90.00
_cell.angle_beta   90.00
_cell.angle_gamma   90.00
#
_symmetry.space_group_name_H-M   'P 1'
#
loop_
_entity.id
_entity.type
_entity.pdbx_description
1 polymer ?
#
loop_
_entity_poly.entity_id
_entity_poly.type
_entity_poly.pdbx_seq_one_letter_code
_entity_poly.pdbx_strand_id
1 'polypeptide(L)'
;MKKIITLFSAAIVLLSATPSCEIREGGGDSPKNAVDLGLSVKWATCNLGASSPEQSGDFYAWGETTPKTKFTWENYKWTKEEKSSYGDVILLRSKYNSSSNQGTVDNKTKLDPEDDAARAKLGGKWRMPTRAEFQELIDKCTWTLTSQSGVDGFEVKSKVNENSIFLPLTGFYSQTDGYDGSTLHHKDQGNLWVSDMDNTYTVTCYFKKGKPGSWFGTSREYGMAIRPVSD
;
A
#
# COMPACT_ATOMS: atom_id res chain seq x y z
N MET A 1 -69.73 -5.68 -13.25
CA MET A 1 -68.52 -6.47 -12.85
C MET A 1 -67.29 -5.73 -13.35
N LYS A 2 -66.57 -5.01 -12.42
CA LYS A 2 -65.32 -4.29 -12.73
C LYS A 2 -64.14 -5.21 -12.46
N LYS A 3 -63.36 -5.54 -13.50
CA LYS A 3 -62.10 -6.29 -13.35
C LYS A 3 -61.00 -5.36 -12.85
N ILE A 4 -60.46 -5.64 -11.67
CA ILE A 4 -59.30 -5.00 -11.13
C ILE A 4 -58.07 -5.73 -11.71
N ILE A 5 -57.27 -5.03 -12.50
CA ILE A 5 -55.99 -5.51 -13.00
C ILE A 5 -54.93 -5.05 -11.99
N THR A 6 -54.36 -5.98 -11.23
CA THR A 6 -53.24 -5.72 -10.30
C THR A 6 -51.95 -5.83 -11.12
N LEU A 7 -51.28 -4.70 -11.31
CA LEU A 7 -49.91 -4.66 -11.87
C LEU A 7 -48.93 -5.09 -10.77
N PHE A 8 -48.30 -6.23 -10.94
CA PHE A 8 -47.10 -6.60 -10.18
C PHE A 8 -45.90 -5.87 -10.77
N SER A 9 -45.38 -4.88 -10.03
CA SER A 9 -44.13 -4.25 -10.36
C SER A 9 -42.99 -5.13 -9.84
N ALA A 10 -42.30 -5.84 -10.73
CA ALA A 10 -41.10 -6.60 -10.40
C ALA A 10 -39.95 -5.60 -10.23
N ALA A 11 -39.52 -5.35 -9.00
CA ALA A 11 -38.33 -4.64 -8.72
C ALA A 11 -37.12 -5.52 -9.09
N ILE A 12 -36.44 -5.19 -10.18
CA ILE A 12 -35.17 -5.79 -10.54
C ILE A 12 -34.12 -5.22 -9.57
N VAL A 13 -33.74 -6.00 -8.57
CA VAL A 13 -32.58 -5.72 -7.74
C VAL A 13 -31.33 -6.04 -8.59
N LEU A 14 -30.72 -5.02 -9.14
CA LEU A 14 -29.38 -5.12 -9.72
C LEU A 14 -28.41 -5.39 -8.56
N LEU A 15 -28.09 -6.67 -8.33
CA LEU A 15 -26.93 -7.03 -7.52
C LEU A 15 -25.68 -6.56 -8.29
N SER A 16 -25.15 -5.41 -7.91
CA SER A 16 -23.79 -5.02 -8.30
C SER A 16 -22.84 -6.01 -7.61
N ALA A 17 -22.26 -6.92 -8.36
CA ALA A 17 -21.19 -7.77 -7.88
C ALA A 17 -20.00 -6.87 -7.51
N THR A 18 -19.80 -6.64 -6.22
CA THR A 18 -18.58 -6.03 -5.74
C THR A 18 -17.42 -6.97 -6.07
N PRO A 19 -16.33 -6.49 -6.70
CA PRO A 19 -15.19 -7.34 -6.97
C PRO A 19 -14.59 -7.84 -5.66
N SER A 20 -14.67 -9.14 -5.42
CA SER A 20 -14.01 -9.78 -4.28
C SER A 20 -12.49 -9.75 -4.49
N CYS A 21 -11.76 -9.30 -3.49
CA CYS A 21 -10.30 -9.27 -3.47
C CYS A 21 -9.66 -10.61 -3.08
N GLU A 22 -10.34 -11.73 -3.25
CA GLU A 22 -9.75 -13.04 -2.99
C GLU A 22 -8.55 -13.29 -3.90
N ILE A 23 -7.37 -12.90 -3.45
CA ILE A 23 -6.09 -13.28 -4.05
C ILE A 23 -5.80 -14.68 -3.54
N ARG A 24 -6.14 -15.70 -4.34
CA ARG A 24 -5.82 -17.09 -4.02
C ARG A 24 -4.35 -17.36 -4.32
N GLU A 25 -3.66 -17.94 -3.35
CA GLU A 25 -2.36 -18.56 -3.54
C GLU A 25 -2.47 -19.66 -4.60
N GLY A 26 -1.63 -19.63 -5.63
CA GLY A 26 -1.53 -20.72 -6.59
C GLY A 26 -1.28 -20.27 -8.03
N GLY A 27 -0.14 -20.67 -8.52
CA GLY A 27 0.50 -20.58 -9.81
C GLY A 27 -0.34 -20.40 -11.07
N GLY A 28 0.21 -19.59 -11.96
CA GLY A 28 -0.12 -19.50 -13.38
C GLY A 28 -0.90 -18.26 -13.79
N ASP A 29 -0.40 -17.62 -14.82
CA ASP A 29 -0.95 -16.56 -15.66
C ASP A 29 -1.95 -15.55 -15.07
N SER A 30 -1.52 -14.27 -15.10
CA SER A 30 -2.27 -13.04 -14.76
C SER A 30 -3.24 -13.19 -13.58
N PRO A 31 -2.90 -12.63 -12.42
CA PRO A 31 -3.76 -12.76 -11.23
C PRO A 31 -5.16 -12.20 -11.52
N LYS A 32 -6.19 -12.98 -11.22
CA LYS A 32 -7.61 -12.64 -11.49
C LYS A 32 -8.07 -11.31 -10.90
N ASN A 33 -7.24 -10.70 -10.04
CA ASN A 33 -7.52 -9.46 -9.31
C ASN A 33 -6.54 -8.32 -9.68
N ALA A 34 -5.94 -8.36 -10.86
CA ALA A 34 -5.12 -7.29 -11.40
C ALA A 34 -5.91 -6.48 -12.43
N VAL A 35 -5.91 -5.17 -12.27
CA VAL A 35 -6.52 -4.22 -13.21
C VAL A 35 -5.45 -3.72 -14.15
N ASP A 36 -5.66 -3.92 -15.44
CA ASP A 36 -4.87 -3.31 -16.49
C ASP A 36 -5.34 -1.87 -16.69
N LEU A 37 -4.51 -0.92 -16.32
CA LEU A 37 -4.76 0.51 -16.52
C LEU A 37 -4.10 1.05 -17.80
N GLY A 38 -3.56 0.16 -18.66
CA GLY A 38 -2.77 0.56 -19.82
C GLY A 38 -1.43 1.21 -19.44
N LEU A 39 -0.91 0.86 -18.26
CA LEU A 39 0.37 1.31 -17.73
C LEU A 39 1.43 0.20 -17.86
N SER A 40 2.64 0.48 -17.37
CA SER A 40 3.75 -0.49 -17.45
C SER A 40 3.49 -1.78 -16.66
N VAL A 41 2.64 -1.72 -15.64
CA VAL A 41 2.25 -2.85 -14.78
C VAL A 41 0.75 -2.87 -14.53
N LYS A 42 0.22 -4.02 -14.14
CA LYS A 42 -1.15 -4.17 -13.65
C LYS A 42 -1.21 -3.92 -12.15
N TRP A 43 -2.28 -3.29 -11.69
CA TRP A 43 -2.48 -2.92 -10.29
C TRP A 43 -3.48 -3.85 -9.61
N ALA A 44 -3.18 -4.28 -8.38
CA ALA A 44 -4.14 -5.04 -7.59
C ALA A 44 -5.43 -4.22 -7.33
N THR A 45 -6.58 -4.88 -7.28
CA THR A 45 -7.85 -4.25 -6.92
C THR A 45 -7.87 -3.76 -5.48
N CYS A 46 -7.09 -4.39 -4.59
CA CYS A 46 -7.09 -4.12 -3.15
C CYS A 46 -5.68 -3.98 -2.60
N ASN A 47 -5.58 -3.37 -1.42
CA ASN A 47 -4.33 -3.37 -0.65
C ASN A 47 -3.99 -4.79 -0.17
N LEU A 48 -2.72 -5.04 0.10
CA LEU A 48 -2.24 -6.33 0.62
C LEU A 48 -2.93 -6.66 1.95
N GLY A 49 -3.53 -7.84 2.05
CA GLY A 49 -4.31 -8.28 3.21
C GLY A 49 -5.75 -7.79 3.27
N ALA A 50 -6.20 -6.94 2.33
CA ALA A 50 -7.59 -6.51 2.23
C ALA A 50 -8.44 -7.50 1.45
N SER A 51 -9.74 -7.61 1.78
CA SER A 51 -10.74 -8.42 1.07
C SER A 51 -11.64 -7.60 0.15
N SER A 52 -11.58 -6.25 0.25
CA SER A 52 -12.30 -5.32 -0.62
C SER A 52 -11.50 -4.04 -0.87
N PRO A 53 -11.79 -3.30 -1.97
CA PRO A 53 -10.98 -2.15 -2.37
C PRO A 53 -10.90 -1.02 -1.34
N GLU A 54 -11.94 -0.82 -0.53
CA GLU A 54 -12.04 0.23 0.47
C GLU A 54 -11.32 -0.09 1.79
N GLN A 55 -10.90 -1.34 2.00
CA GLN A 55 -10.17 -1.71 3.21
C GLN A 55 -8.72 -1.29 3.12
N SER A 56 -8.16 -0.83 4.24
CA SER A 56 -6.74 -0.45 4.32
C SER A 56 -5.79 -1.63 4.12
N GLY A 57 -6.23 -2.86 4.42
CA GLY A 57 -5.38 -4.04 4.42
C GLY A 57 -4.45 -4.09 5.62
N ASP A 58 -3.42 -4.90 5.51
CA ASP A 58 -2.38 -5.05 6.52
C ASP A 58 -1.36 -3.90 6.42
N PHE A 59 -0.73 -3.58 7.55
CA PHE A 59 0.34 -2.59 7.63
C PHE A 59 1.69 -3.26 7.84
N TYR A 60 2.70 -2.75 7.14
CA TYR A 60 4.07 -3.28 7.14
C TYR A 60 5.07 -2.17 7.39
N ALA A 61 6.15 -2.46 8.11
CA ALA A 61 7.34 -1.63 8.03
C ALA A 61 8.10 -1.95 6.73
N TRP A 62 8.83 -0.98 6.21
CA TRP A 62 9.49 -1.12 4.91
C TRP A 62 10.53 -2.26 4.91
N GLY A 63 10.41 -3.21 3.99
CA GLY A 63 11.29 -4.38 3.92
C GLY A 63 10.95 -5.48 4.93
N GLU A 64 9.81 -5.42 5.60
CA GLU A 64 9.27 -6.52 6.40
C GLU A 64 8.13 -7.22 5.66
N THR A 65 8.04 -8.52 5.82
CA THR A 65 7.05 -9.36 5.13
C THR A 65 5.94 -9.87 6.05
N THR A 66 6.04 -9.56 7.34
CA THR A 66 5.02 -9.88 8.36
C THR A 66 4.35 -8.60 8.83
N PRO A 67 3.00 -8.52 8.81
CA PRO A 67 2.29 -7.37 9.33
C PRO A 67 2.42 -7.26 10.84
N LYS A 68 2.36 -6.03 11.36
CA LYS A 68 2.45 -5.72 12.79
C LYS A 68 1.33 -4.78 13.22
N THR A 69 1.16 -4.65 14.54
CA THR A 69 0.26 -3.68 15.18
C THR A 69 1.00 -2.60 15.95
N LYS A 70 2.32 -2.72 16.07
CA LYS A 70 3.18 -1.72 16.69
C LYS A 70 4.43 -1.51 15.83
N PHE A 71 4.78 -0.27 15.56
CA PHE A 71 5.82 0.14 14.62
C PHE A 71 6.80 1.08 15.30
N THR A 72 7.93 0.53 15.72
CA THR A 72 9.01 1.24 16.41
C THR A 72 10.37 0.80 15.90
N TRP A 73 11.42 1.61 16.13
CA TRP A 73 12.78 1.24 15.77
C TRP A 73 13.26 -0.01 16.50
N GLU A 74 12.87 -0.22 17.75
CA GLU A 74 13.27 -1.36 18.57
C GLU A 74 12.73 -2.69 18.02
N ASN A 75 11.58 -2.68 17.37
CA ASN A 75 11.00 -3.89 16.78
C ASN A 75 11.12 -3.96 15.24
N TYR A 76 11.85 -3.03 14.64
CA TYR A 76 12.09 -3.05 13.20
C TYR A 76 13.13 -4.12 12.84
N LYS A 77 12.80 -5.03 11.93
CA LYS A 77 13.63 -6.19 11.52
C LYS A 77 15.09 -5.85 11.19
N TRP A 78 15.31 -4.68 10.58
CA TRP A 78 16.62 -4.25 10.11
C TRP A 78 17.32 -3.30 11.08
N THR A 79 16.90 -3.30 12.33
CA THR A 79 17.58 -2.63 13.44
C THR A 79 18.50 -3.61 14.16
N LYS A 80 19.68 -3.14 14.55
CA LYS A 80 20.64 -3.84 15.39
C LYS A 80 20.97 -2.94 16.57
N GLU A 81 20.89 -3.48 17.77
CA GLU A 81 21.35 -2.80 18.98
C GLU A 81 22.86 -2.92 19.10
N GLU A 82 23.52 -1.80 19.37
CA GLU A 82 24.93 -1.75 19.73
C GLU A 82 25.12 -0.86 20.96
N LYS A 83 26.23 -1.04 21.68
CA LYS A 83 26.61 -0.15 22.76
C LYS A 83 27.54 0.94 22.24
N SER A 84 27.24 2.19 22.57
CA SER A 84 28.13 3.32 22.34
C SER A 84 29.39 3.19 23.22
N SER A 85 30.41 3.98 22.92
CA SER A 85 31.62 4.07 23.76
C SER A 85 31.33 4.53 25.20
N TYR A 86 30.18 5.13 25.44
CA TYR A 86 29.70 5.58 26.74
C TYR A 86 28.76 4.59 27.41
N GLY A 87 28.48 3.41 26.77
CA GLY A 87 27.63 2.35 27.31
C GLY A 87 26.14 2.49 26.97
N ASP A 88 25.73 3.57 26.29
CA ASP A 88 24.34 3.74 25.87
C ASP A 88 23.96 2.76 24.75
N VAL A 89 22.72 2.30 24.74
CA VAL A 89 22.18 1.52 23.62
C VAL A 89 21.89 2.44 22.46
N ILE A 90 22.48 2.13 21.30
CA ILE A 90 22.20 2.81 20.03
C ILE A 90 21.58 1.82 19.04
N LEU A 91 20.65 2.31 18.23
CA LEU A 91 19.96 1.51 17.23
C LEU A 91 20.57 1.81 15.85
N LEU A 92 21.17 0.80 15.24
CA LEU A 92 21.85 0.90 13.95
C LEU A 92 21.12 0.08 12.89
N ARG A 93 21.26 0.46 11.64
CA ARG A 93 20.68 -0.25 10.49
C ARG A 93 21.58 -1.43 10.11
N SER A 94 20.99 -2.61 9.94
CA SER A 94 21.68 -3.83 9.52
C SER A 94 21.60 -4.10 8.01
N LYS A 95 20.66 -3.43 7.30
CA LYS A 95 20.44 -3.60 5.84
C LYS A 95 19.88 -2.30 5.21
N TYR A 96 20.03 -2.17 3.89
CA TYR A 96 19.55 -1.01 3.12
C TYR A 96 20.13 0.32 3.59
N ASN A 97 21.41 0.36 3.81
CA ASN A 97 22.09 1.50 4.38
C ASN A 97 23.33 1.89 3.57
N SER A 98 23.51 3.20 3.32
CA SER A 98 24.65 3.77 2.60
C SER A 98 25.56 4.62 3.50
N SER A 99 25.27 4.70 4.81
CA SER A 99 26.03 5.55 5.75
C SER A 99 26.64 4.72 6.87
N SER A 100 27.99 4.74 7.00
CA SER A 100 28.70 4.03 8.06
C SER A 100 28.32 4.53 9.47
N ASN A 101 27.88 5.78 9.59
CA ASN A 101 27.42 6.33 10.88
C ASN A 101 26.05 5.82 11.31
N GLN A 102 25.36 5.09 10.44
CA GLN A 102 24.00 4.58 10.68
C GLN A 102 23.94 3.06 10.71
N GLY A 103 25.07 2.37 10.63
CA GLY A 103 25.16 0.92 10.74
C GLY A 103 25.89 0.24 9.57
N THR A 104 25.53 -1.00 9.28
CA THR A 104 26.15 -1.80 8.21
C THR A 104 25.84 -1.20 6.84
N VAL A 105 26.89 -0.92 6.06
CA VAL A 105 26.76 -0.37 4.70
C VAL A 105 26.65 -1.49 3.68
N ASP A 106 25.53 -1.54 2.94
CA ASP A 106 25.31 -2.44 1.81
C ASP A 106 24.98 -1.73 0.50
N ASN A 107 24.76 -0.39 0.56
CA ASN A 107 24.41 0.50 -0.55
C ASN A 107 23.16 0.07 -1.34
N LYS A 108 22.31 -0.78 -0.78
CA LYS A 108 21.07 -1.18 -1.43
C LYS A 108 20.02 -0.09 -1.27
N THR A 109 19.42 0.30 -2.38
CA THR A 109 18.35 1.32 -2.45
C THR A 109 17.01 0.74 -2.94
N LYS A 110 16.94 -0.56 -3.15
CA LYS A 110 15.74 -1.30 -3.55
C LYS A 110 15.63 -2.58 -2.73
N LEU A 111 14.40 -2.97 -2.39
CA LEU A 111 14.15 -4.23 -1.68
C LEU A 111 14.66 -5.43 -2.46
N ASP A 112 15.32 -6.34 -1.74
CA ASP A 112 15.55 -7.69 -2.23
C ASP A 112 14.19 -8.42 -2.36
N PRO A 113 14.04 -9.37 -3.29
CA PRO A 113 12.76 -10.06 -3.50
C PRO A 113 12.19 -10.75 -2.26
N GLU A 114 13.04 -11.25 -1.36
CA GLU A 114 12.67 -11.91 -0.10
C GLU A 114 12.15 -10.93 0.98
N ASP A 115 12.40 -9.63 0.81
CA ASP A 115 11.95 -8.57 1.73
C ASP A 115 10.75 -7.78 1.17
N ASP A 116 10.25 -8.18 0.01
CA ASP A 116 9.03 -7.61 -0.58
C ASP A 116 7.80 -8.35 -0.04
N ALA A 117 7.00 -7.64 0.78
CA ALA A 117 5.82 -8.21 1.43
C ALA A 117 4.76 -8.72 0.44
N ALA A 118 4.57 -8.01 -0.69
CA ALA A 118 3.60 -8.44 -1.69
C ALA A 118 4.07 -9.73 -2.38
N ARG A 119 5.34 -9.84 -2.71
CA ARG A 119 5.93 -11.06 -3.26
C ARG A 119 5.88 -12.22 -2.27
N ALA A 120 6.24 -11.97 -1.01
CA ALA A 120 6.26 -13.01 0.02
C ALA A 120 4.85 -13.57 0.30
N LYS A 121 3.81 -12.70 0.29
CA LYS A 121 2.44 -13.10 0.63
C LYS A 121 1.64 -13.64 -0.57
N LEU A 122 1.85 -13.09 -1.76
CA LEU A 122 1.05 -13.41 -2.95
C LEU A 122 1.78 -14.35 -3.92
N GLY A 123 3.11 -14.35 -3.90
CA GLY A 123 3.91 -15.16 -4.82
C GLY A 123 3.79 -14.74 -6.29
N GLY A 124 4.24 -15.61 -7.20
CA GLY A 124 4.13 -15.41 -8.64
C GLY A 124 4.81 -14.11 -9.11
N LYS A 125 4.06 -13.33 -9.90
CA LYS A 125 4.53 -12.03 -10.44
C LYS A 125 4.19 -10.84 -9.55
N TRP A 126 3.52 -11.05 -8.43
CA TRP A 126 3.15 -9.98 -7.51
C TRP A 126 4.37 -9.42 -6.78
N ARG A 127 4.40 -8.11 -6.61
CA ARG A 127 5.43 -7.38 -5.87
C ARG A 127 4.93 -6.00 -5.43
N MET A 128 5.70 -5.35 -4.60
CA MET A 128 5.49 -3.93 -4.32
C MET A 128 5.79 -3.09 -5.57
N PRO A 129 5.06 -1.99 -5.81
CA PRO A 129 5.35 -1.07 -6.89
C PRO A 129 6.68 -0.34 -6.63
N THR A 130 7.33 0.07 -7.70
CA THR A 130 8.43 1.04 -7.66
C THR A 130 7.88 2.46 -7.60
N ARG A 131 8.74 3.42 -7.23
CA ARG A 131 8.42 4.84 -7.31
C ARG A 131 8.06 5.27 -8.74
N ALA A 132 8.76 4.74 -9.74
CA ALA A 132 8.50 5.06 -11.15
C ALA A 132 7.10 4.59 -11.59
N GLU A 133 6.65 3.42 -11.18
CA GLU A 133 5.32 2.89 -11.48
C GLU A 133 4.22 3.70 -10.80
N PHE A 134 4.41 4.12 -9.55
CA PHE A 134 3.48 5.04 -8.90
C PHE A 134 3.47 6.42 -9.56
N GLN A 135 4.64 6.91 -10.01
CA GLN A 135 4.71 8.18 -10.77
C GLN A 135 3.91 8.07 -12.07
N GLU A 136 4.02 6.94 -12.76
CA GLU A 136 3.23 6.67 -13.95
C GLU A 136 1.71 6.68 -13.66
N LEU A 137 1.29 6.09 -12.53
CA LEU A 137 -0.10 6.11 -12.06
C LEU A 137 -0.57 7.56 -11.78
N ILE A 138 0.30 8.39 -11.18
CA ILE A 138 0.00 9.81 -10.92
C ILE A 138 -0.18 10.59 -12.23
N ASP A 139 0.71 10.39 -13.19
CA ASP A 139 0.77 11.18 -14.42
C ASP A 139 -0.30 10.77 -15.45
N LYS A 140 -0.55 9.46 -15.55
CA LYS A 140 -1.41 8.89 -16.61
C LYS A 140 -2.84 8.59 -16.17
N CYS A 141 -3.20 8.83 -14.92
CA CYS A 141 -4.55 8.62 -14.41
C CYS A 141 -5.19 9.93 -13.92
N THR A 142 -6.51 9.96 -13.91
CA THR A 142 -7.30 10.99 -13.24
C THR A 142 -7.63 10.52 -11.83
N TRP A 143 -7.37 11.36 -10.84
CA TRP A 143 -7.59 11.06 -9.43
C TRP A 143 -8.81 11.85 -8.95
N THR A 144 -9.89 11.18 -8.61
CA THR A 144 -11.13 11.79 -8.13
C THR A 144 -11.38 11.38 -6.69
N LEU A 145 -11.41 12.34 -5.77
CA LEU A 145 -11.79 12.07 -4.38
C LEU A 145 -13.24 11.59 -4.34
N THR A 146 -13.47 10.45 -3.73
CA THR A 146 -14.79 9.83 -3.61
C THR A 146 -14.87 8.98 -2.35
N SER A 147 -16.00 8.32 -2.14
CA SER A 147 -16.21 7.39 -1.03
C SER A 147 -16.77 6.08 -1.57
N GLN A 148 -16.24 4.94 -1.10
CA GLN A 148 -16.74 3.60 -1.41
C GLN A 148 -17.07 2.87 -0.11
N SER A 149 -18.28 2.36 0.02
CA SER A 149 -18.79 1.71 1.25
C SER A 149 -18.58 2.54 2.52
N GLY A 150 -18.65 3.89 2.41
CA GLY A 150 -18.47 4.80 3.53
C GLY A 150 -17.00 5.10 3.89
N VAL A 151 -16.04 4.61 3.12
CA VAL A 151 -14.60 4.89 3.27
C VAL A 151 -14.15 5.88 2.21
N ASP A 152 -13.58 7.00 2.64
CA ASP A 152 -13.03 8.00 1.74
C ASP A 152 -11.75 7.50 1.07
N GLY A 153 -11.57 7.88 -0.19
CA GLY A 153 -10.43 7.49 -1.00
C GLY A 153 -10.44 8.18 -2.35
N PHE A 154 -9.61 7.69 -3.25
CA PHE A 154 -9.56 8.16 -4.62
C PHE A 154 -9.94 7.06 -5.60
N GLU A 155 -10.88 7.35 -6.49
CA GLU A 155 -10.95 6.65 -7.76
C GLU A 155 -9.79 7.12 -8.63
N VAL A 156 -8.95 6.18 -9.05
CA VAL A 156 -7.80 6.43 -9.93
C VAL A 156 -8.10 5.81 -11.27
N LYS A 157 -8.54 6.64 -12.22
CA LYS A 157 -9.05 6.23 -13.52
C LYS A 157 -8.03 6.48 -14.62
N SER A 158 -7.70 5.45 -15.37
CA SER A 158 -6.78 5.53 -16.50
C SER A 158 -7.29 6.47 -17.59
N LYS A 159 -6.40 7.31 -18.11
CA LYS A 159 -6.64 8.12 -19.32
C LYS A 159 -6.42 7.32 -20.62
N VAL A 160 -5.93 6.06 -20.50
CA VAL A 160 -5.59 5.21 -21.65
C VAL A 160 -6.76 4.30 -22.02
N ASN A 161 -7.38 3.64 -21.04
CA ASN A 161 -8.40 2.61 -21.30
C ASN A 161 -9.64 2.71 -20.41
N GLU A 162 -9.78 3.81 -19.64
CA GLU A 162 -10.93 4.10 -18.78
C GLU A 162 -11.10 3.15 -17.57
N ASN A 163 -10.28 2.11 -17.42
CA ASN A 163 -10.29 1.25 -16.23
C ASN A 163 -9.86 2.04 -14.99
N SER A 164 -10.36 1.65 -13.82
CA SER A 164 -10.05 2.35 -12.57
C SER A 164 -9.77 1.38 -11.42
N ILE A 165 -9.06 1.90 -10.42
CA ILE A 165 -8.90 1.29 -9.09
C ILE A 165 -9.31 2.30 -8.03
N PHE A 166 -9.70 1.80 -6.86
CA PHE A 166 -9.96 2.64 -5.69
C PHE A 166 -8.78 2.55 -4.70
N LEU A 167 -8.25 3.70 -4.28
CA LEU A 167 -7.21 3.82 -3.27
C LEU A 167 -7.79 4.46 -2.00
N PRO A 168 -7.98 3.71 -0.90
CA PRO A 168 -8.55 4.26 0.34
C PRO A 168 -7.56 5.16 1.07
N LEU A 169 -8.06 6.10 1.86
CA LEU A 169 -7.27 6.87 2.81
C LEU A 169 -6.94 5.97 4.00
N THR A 170 -5.72 5.44 4.04
CA THR A 170 -5.30 4.38 4.96
C THR A 170 -4.81 4.90 6.31
N GLY A 171 -4.33 6.16 6.39
CA GLY A 171 -3.49 6.59 7.50
C GLY A 171 -2.15 5.84 7.53
N PHE A 172 -1.48 5.91 8.67
CA PHE A 172 -0.25 5.16 8.95
C PHE A 172 0.03 5.06 10.45
N TYR A 173 0.95 4.19 10.83
CA TYR A 173 1.48 4.08 12.19
C TYR A 173 2.89 4.67 12.27
N SER A 174 3.18 5.41 13.33
CA SER A 174 4.54 5.88 13.63
C SER A 174 4.75 6.09 15.12
N GLN A 175 6.01 6.18 15.52
CA GLN A 175 6.47 6.42 16.88
C GLN A 175 6.80 7.92 17.10
N THR A 176 6.49 8.80 16.13
CA THR A 176 6.79 10.23 16.20
C THR A 176 5.62 11.04 16.72
N ASP A 177 5.86 12.32 17.04
CA ASP A 177 4.83 13.29 17.45
C ASP A 177 4.00 12.87 18.69
N GLY A 178 4.64 12.11 19.62
CA GLY A 178 4.00 11.65 20.85
C GLY A 178 3.20 10.35 20.71
N TYR A 179 3.25 9.70 19.55
CA TYR A 179 2.67 8.39 19.34
C TYR A 179 3.65 7.27 19.73
N ASP A 180 3.13 6.13 20.17
CA ASP A 180 3.90 4.96 20.63
C ASP A 180 4.12 3.89 19.55
N GLY A 181 3.71 4.19 18.30
CA GLY A 181 3.76 3.27 17.16
C GLY A 181 2.59 2.27 17.08
N SER A 182 1.66 2.27 18.02
CA SER A 182 0.50 1.36 18.04
C SER A 182 -0.83 2.04 17.69
N THR A 183 -0.82 3.36 17.51
CA THR A 183 -2.02 4.13 17.15
C THR A 183 -2.00 4.47 15.66
N LEU A 184 -3.08 4.13 14.96
CA LEU A 184 -3.31 4.55 13.58
C LEU A 184 -3.74 6.01 13.55
N HIS A 185 -2.97 6.85 12.88
CA HIS A 185 -3.24 8.29 12.77
C HIS A 185 -3.24 8.78 11.32
N HIS A 186 -3.57 10.07 11.12
CA HIS A 186 -3.68 10.69 9.79
C HIS A 186 -4.63 9.95 8.83
N LYS A 187 -5.81 9.54 9.32
CA LYS A 187 -6.82 8.80 8.54
C LYS A 187 -7.45 9.61 7.40
N ASP A 188 -7.12 10.88 7.30
CA ASP A 188 -7.52 11.82 6.23
C ASP A 188 -6.57 11.75 5.01
N GLN A 189 -5.61 10.84 5.02
CA GLN A 189 -4.63 10.66 3.94
C GLN A 189 -4.33 9.19 3.65
N GLY A 190 -3.92 8.90 2.41
CA GLY A 190 -3.36 7.61 2.03
C GLY A 190 -1.85 7.66 2.01
N ASN A 191 -1.21 6.57 2.48
CA ASN A 191 0.23 6.38 2.48
C ASN A 191 0.50 4.94 2.04
N LEU A 192 1.17 4.77 0.91
CA LEU A 192 1.44 3.47 0.33
C LEU A 192 2.94 3.31 0.08
N TRP A 193 3.51 2.20 0.57
CA TRP A 193 4.92 1.89 0.36
C TRP A 193 5.26 1.64 -1.11
N VAL A 194 6.48 2.01 -1.49
CA VAL A 194 7.16 1.58 -2.71
C VAL A 194 8.41 0.76 -2.36
N SER A 195 8.89 -0.03 -3.32
CA SER A 195 10.00 -0.97 -3.13
C SER A 195 11.39 -0.34 -3.17
N ASP A 196 11.51 0.89 -3.63
CA ASP A 196 12.76 1.63 -3.80
C ASP A 196 12.83 2.85 -2.87
N MET A 197 14.05 3.30 -2.62
CA MET A 197 14.38 4.45 -1.77
C MET A 197 14.78 5.64 -2.64
N ASP A 198 14.66 6.83 -2.07
CA ASP A 198 15.31 8.03 -2.60
C ASP A 198 16.63 8.23 -1.85
N ASN A 199 17.74 7.79 -2.44
CA ASN A 199 19.05 7.72 -1.80
C ASN A 199 19.01 6.93 -0.47
N THR A 200 19.03 7.63 0.67
CA THR A 200 19.07 7.05 2.01
C THR A 200 17.71 6.97 2.70
N TYR A 201 16.67 7.57 2.09
CA TYR A 201 15.35 7.68 2.68
C TYR A 201 14.35 6.74 1.98
N THR A 202 13.54 6.07 2.77
CA THR A 202 12.33 5.43 2.25
C THR A 202 11.33 6.51 1.85
N VAL A 203 10.58 6.23 0.80
CA VAL A 203 9.53 7.13 0.31
C VAL A 203 8.20 6.41 0.24
N THR A 204 7.14 7.16 0.41
CA THR A 204 5.77 6.69 0.27
C THR A 204 5.05 7.52 -0.78
N CYS A 205 4.16 6.89 -1.54
CA CYS A 205 3.15 7.61 -2.27
C CYS A 205 2.12 8.14 -1.26
N TYR A 206 1.97 9.44 -1.22
CA TYR A 206 1.11 10.17 -0.30
C TYR A 206 0.01 10.89 -1.07
N PHE A 207 -1.22 10.79 -0.60
CA PHE A 207 -2.37 11.48 -1.19
C PHE A 207 -3.42 11.84 -0.15
N LYS A 208 -4.06 12.99 -0.33
CA LYS A 208 -5.17 13.48 0.50
C LYS A 208 -6.07 14.44 -0.27
N LYS A 209 -7.18 14.88 0.33
CA LYS A 209 -8.08 15.88 -0.26
C LYS A 209 -7.28 17.10 -0.76
N GLY A 210 -7.48 17.47 -2.03
CA GLY A 210 -6.77 18.58 -2.67
C GLY A 210 -5.31 18.29 -3.07
N LYS A 211 -4.80 17.08 -2.81
CA LYS A 211 -3.45 16.67 -3.19
C LYS A 211 -3.45 15.20 -3.66
N PRO A 212 -3.83 14.93 -4.90
CA PRO A 212 -3.77 13.58 -5.49
C PRO A 212 -2.31 13.22 -5.75
N GLY A 213 -1.83 12.12 -5.24
CA GLY A 213 -0.50 11.59 -5.51
C GLY A 213 0.67 12.58 -5.35
N SER A 214 1.56 12.29 -4.45
CA SER A 214 2.79 13.04 -4.18
C SER A 214 3.80 12.13 -3.48
N TRP A 215 5.01 12.61 -3.28
CA TRP A 215 6.06 11.87 -2.59
C TRP A 215 6.32 12.46 -1.20
N PHE A 216 6.52 11.58 -0.24
CA PHE A 216 6.91 11.96 1.10
C PHE A 216 8.01 11.03 1.61
N GLY A 217 9.14 11.64 2.02
CA GLY A 217 10.24 10.92 2.67
C GLY A 217 9.82 10.53 4.09
N THR A 218 10.03 9.27 4.46
CA THR A 218 9.54 8.77 5.73
C THR A 218 10.52 7.77 6.36
N SER A 219 10.29 7.45 7.60
CA SER A 219 11.10 6.50 8.34
C SER A 219 10.63 5.07 8.03
N ARG A 220 11.58 4.16 7.90
CA ARG A 220 11.34 2.80 7.40
C ARG A 220 10.60 1.89 8.38
N GLU A 221 10.63 2.20 9.67
CA GLU A 221 9.89 1.48 10.70
C GLU A 221 8.41 1.84 10.73
N TYR A 222 7.96 2.90 10.05
CA TYR A 222 6.55 3.27 9.99
C TYR A 222 5.69 2.15 9.40
N GLY A 223 4.47 2.00 9.91
CA GLY A 223 3.50 1.05 9.39
C GLY A 223 2.64 1.66 8.30
N MET A 224 2.80 1.21 7.07
CA MET A 224 2.00 1.67 5.94
C MET A 224 1.43 0.51 5.15
N ALA A 225 0.33 0.78 4.43
CA ALA A 225 -0.28 -0.18 3.54
C ALA A 225 0.53 -0.35 2.24
N ILE A 226 0.25 -1.42 1.52
CA ILE A 226 0.88 -1.75 0.24
C ILE A 226 -0.22 -1.99 -0.79
N ARG A 227 -0.13 -1.34 -1.95
CA ARG A 227 -0.93 -1.68 -3.14
C ARG A 227 -0.05 -2.50 -4.08
N PRO A 228 -0.26 -3.82 -4.22
CA PRO A 228 0.57 -4.67 -5.08
C PRO A 228 0.42 -4.35 -6.56
N VAL A 229 1.47 -4.67 -7.32
CA VAL A 229 1.48 -4.68 -8.79
C VAL A 229 1.92 -6.04 -9.32
N SER A 230 1.62 -6.30 -10.58
CA SER A 230 2.05 -7.50 -11.30
C SER A 230 2.53 -7.14 -12.70
N ASP A 231 3.64 -7.74 -13.12
CA ASP A 231 4.19 -7.63 -14.47
C ASP A 231 3.34 -8.41 -15.48
#